data_b04f3851f21489fb478168ae8f6e2ebd
#
_entry.id   b04f3851f21489fb478168ae8f6e2ebd
#
_cell.length_a   1.000
_cell.length_b   1.000
_cell.length_c   1.000
_cell.angle_alpha   90.00
_cell.angle_beta   90.00
_cell.angle_gamma   90.00
#
_symmetry.space_group_name_H-M   'P 1'
#
loop_
_entity.id
_entity.type
_entity.pdbx_description
1 polymer ?
#
loop_
_entity_poly.entity_id
_entity_poly.type
_entity_poly.pdbx_seq_one_letter_code
_entity_poly.pdbx_strand_id
1 'polypeptide(L)'
;MNAYELVCRERRIFVFWIIYHSLVCTAVVIGAFFAVQYMVMPDRVLILGRDRNLYVGNSAPVESKVVLEDISLRTAYALLSRRYDIQDDRQLKMVCTPRGLSQAKAYLNDTQELFEKRMQFQEIENCSVEYSANDGKYFSLVKGTARLTGIYFGYPYSQKRDFALLMRLERSKDDFELPFKVAGMKLYEEEHRDE
;
A
#
# COMPACT_ATOMS: atom_id res chain seq x y z
N MET A 1 76.09 -2.34 14.00
CA MET A 1 74.90 -1.70 13.35
C MET A 1 75.19 -0.23 13.26
N ASN A 2 75.35 0.29 12.06
CA ASN A 2 75.78 1.72 11.88
C ASN A 2 74.53 2.59 12.21
N ALA A 3 74.79 3.73 12.90
CA ALA A 3 73.78 4.71 13.28
C ALA A 3 72.89 5.14 12.07
N TYR A 4 73.46 5.18 10.89
CA TYR A 4 72.79 5.46 9.62
C TYR A 4 71.71 4.41 9.28
N GLU A 5 71.98 3.14 9.48
CA GLU A 5 71.02 2.05 9.23
C GLU A 5 69.81 2.10 10.17
N LEU A 6 70.06 2.53 11.41
CA LEU A 6 69.02 2.68 12.42
C LEU A 6 68.08 3.83 12.06
N VAL A 7 68.61 4.96 11.67
CA VAL A 7 67.81 6.14 11.21
C VAL A 7 67.01 5.80 9.95
N CYS A 8 67.61 5.09 9.00
CA CYS A 8 66.90 4.67 7.79
C CYS A 8 65.77 3.69 8.07
N ARG A 9 65.95 2.79 9.07
CA ARG A 9 64.91 1.85 9.50
C ARG A 9 63.75 2.55 10.19
N GLU A 10 64.03 3.46 11.09
CA GLU A 10 62.97 4.26 11.76
C GLU A 10 62.18 5.11 10.75
N ARG A 11 62.86 5.73 9.79
CA ARG A 11 62.19 6.51 8.73
C ARG A 11 61.27 5.65 7.87
N ARG A 12 61.67 4.40 7.54
CA ARG A 12 60.81 3.46 6.78
C ARG A 12 59.61 3.04 7.61
N ILE A 13 59.81 2.77 8.88
CA ILE A 13 58.69 2.39 9.80
C ILE A 13 57.72 3.57 9.91
N PHE A 14 58.20 4.77 10.06
CA PHE A 14 57.39 5.99 10.15
C PHE A 14 56.57 6.24 8.87
N VAL A 15 57.18 6.11 7.70
CA VAL A 15 56.48 6.23 6.41
C VAL A 15 55.44 5.12 6.26
N PHE A 16 55.76 3.90 6.67
CA PHE A 16 54.81 2.79 6.63
C PHE A 16 53.57 3.04 7.54
N TRP A 17 53.80 3.62 8.73
CA TRP A 17 52.74 4.00 9.64
C TRP A 17 51.83 5.11 9.07
N ILE A 18 52.41 6.11 8.43
CA ILE A 18 51.61 7.16 7.77
C ILE A 18 50.74 6.60 6.65
N ILE A 19 51.30 5.73 5.81
CA ILE A 19 50.57 5.11 4.70
C ILE A 19 49.43 4.23 5.26
N TYR A 20 49.74 3.44 6.28
CA TYR A 20 48.75 2.56 6.92
C TYR A 20 47.58 3.37 7.53
N HIS A 21 47.87 4.42 8.29
CA HIS A 21 46.85 5.27 8.87
C HIS A 21 46.01 6.01 7.81
N SER A 22 46.66 6.51 6.77
CA SER A 22 45.96 7.14 5.64
C SER A 22 44.96 6.16 4.98
N LEU A 23 45.40 4.92 4.78
CA LEU A 23 44.58 3.88 4.17
C LEU A 23 43.39 3.50 5.07
N VAL A 24 43.61 3.37 6.37
CA VAL A 24 42.55 3.09 7.36
C VAL A 24 41.54 4.26 7.42
N CYS A 25 42.03 5.50 7.49
CA CYS A 25 41.16 6.68 7.49
C CYS A 25 40.30 6.75 6.21
N THR A 26 40.92 6.49 5.05
CA THR A 26 40.17 6.46 3.77
C THR A 26 39.11 5.36 3.77
N ALA A 27 39.42 4.15 4.26
CA ALA A 27 38.46 3.07 4.37
C ALA A 27 37.28 3.40 5.30
N VAL A 28 37.57 4.05 6.44
CA VAL A 28 36.53 4.53 7.38
C VAL A 28 35.62 5.58 6.74
N VAL A 29 36.19 6.56 6.03
CA VAL A 29 35.42 7.59 5.34
C VAL A 29 34.54 6.98 4.25
N ILE A 30 35.06 6.06 3.45
CA ILE A 30 34.30 5.35 2.42
C ILE A 30 33.19 4.52 3.08
N GLY A 31 33.50 3.78 4.15
CA GLY A 31 32.52 2.99 4.91
C GLY A 31 31.41 3.86 5.50
N ALA A 32 31.76 5.01 6.10
CA ALA A 32 30.80 5.98 6.62
C ALA A 32 29.92 6.56 5.51
N PHE A 33 30.49 6.88 4.35
CA PHE A 33 29.74 7.36 3.18
C PHE A 33 28.70 6.32 2.70
N PHE A 34 29.10 5.06 2.59
CA PHE A 34 28.18 3.98 2.24
C PHE A 34 27.14 3.75 3.31
N ALA A 35 27.50 3.82 4.60
CA ALA A 35 26.55 3.68 5.70
C ALA A 35 25.52 4.82 5.69
N VAL A 36 25.95 6.06 5.46
CA VAL A 36 25.03 7.21 5.32
C VAL A 36 24.16 7.07 4.08
N GLN A 37 24.70 6.66 2.94
CA GLN A 37 23.91 6.37 1.74
C GLN A 37 22.89 5.25 1.99
N TYR A 38 23.26 4.24 2.75
CA TYR A 38 22.37 3.14 3.11
C TYR A 38 21.29 3.56 4.10
N MET A 39 21.59 4.50 5.01
CA MET A 39 20.61 5.08 5.96
C MET A 39 19.73 6.15 5.32
N VAL A 40 20.26 6.88 4.34
CA VAL A 40 19.54 7.93 3.59
C VAL A 40 18.83 7.35 2.36
N MET A 41 19.05 6.06 2.02
CA MET A 41 18.16 5.42 1.03
C MET A 41 16.74 5.43 1.61
N PRO A 42 15.89 6.37 1.14
CA PRO A 42 14.52 6.40 1.60
C PRO A 42 13.86 5.12 1.14
N ASP A 43 13.11 4.54 2.05
CA ASP A 43 11.92 3.80 1.72
C ASP A 43 12.07 2.37 1.25
N ARG A 44 12.51 1.57 2.18
CA ARG A 44 11.98 0.22 2.19
C ARG A 44 10.58 0.30 2.78
N VAL A 45 9.59 0.55 1.93
CA VAL A 45 8.19 0.48 2.35
C VAL A 45 7.89 -0.98 2.70
N LEU A 46 7.69 -1.23 3.98
CA LEU A 46 7.20 -2.51 4.47
C LEU A 46 5.69 -2.56 4.18
N ILE A 47 5.30 -3.26 3.13
CA ILE A 47 3.90 -3.50 2.84
C ILE A 47 3.54 -4.86 3.41
N LEU A 48 2.70 -4.86 4.45
CA LEU A 48 2.08 -6.09 4.95
C LEU A 48 0.97 -6.46 3.95
N GLY A 49 1.23 -7.45 3.12
CA GLY A 49 0.21 -8.04 2.26
C GLY A 49 -0.86 -8.79 3.08
N ARG A 50 -1.98 -9.11 2.46
CA ARG A 50 -3.10 -9.86 3.06
C ARG A 50 -2.66 -11.20 3.68
N ASP A 51 -1.63 -11.81 3.14
CA ASP A 51 -1.05 -13.09 3.59
C ASP A 51 0.04 -12.95 4.66
N ARG A 52 0.15 -11.78 5.33
CA ARG A 52 1.22 -11.43 6.27
C ARG A 52 2.63 -11.46 5.66
N ASN A 53 2.74 -11.52 4.35
CA ASN A 53 4.02 -11.44 3.67
C ASN A 53 4.53 -10.00 3.66
N LEU A 54 5.75 -9.84 4.14
CA LEU A 54 6.47 -8.58 4.13
C LEU A 54 7.05 -8.37 2.72
N TYR A 55 6.52 -7.43 1.97
CA TYR A 55 7.13 -6.98 0.73
C TYR A 55 8.07 -5.82 1.02
N VAL A 56 9.37 -6.07 0.88
CA VAL A 56 10.39 -5.03 0.97
C VAL A 56 10.60 -4.48 -0.44
N GLY A 57 9.92 -3.40 -0.77
CA GLY A 57 10.16 -2.68 -2.02
C GLY A 57 11.38 -1.76 -1.89
N ASN A 58 12.27 -1.76 -2.86
CA ASN A 58 13.19 -0.65 -3.02
C ASN A 58 12.38 0.60 -3.37
N SER A 59 12.80 1.76 -2.91
CA SER A 59 12.21 3.09 -3.13
C SER A 59 12.10 3.57 -4.58
N ALA A 60 12.45 2.75 -5.50
CA ALA A 60 12.12 2.92 -6.91
C ALA A 60 10.73 2.37 -7.16
N PRO A 61 10.03 3.00 -7.92
CA PRO A 61 9.06 4.04 -7.70
C PRO A 61 7.87 3.50 -6.90
N VAL A 62 7.33 4.29 -6.04
CA VAL A 62 6.06 4.12 -5.31
C VAL A 62 4.88 3.80 -6.26
N GLU A 63 5.11 3.82 -7.52
CA GLU A 63 4.26 3.38 -8.63
C GLU A 63 4.21 1.86 -8.81
N SER A 64 4.69 1.09 -7.80
CA SER A 64 4.61 -0.36 -7.95
C SER A 64 3.13 -0.77 -8.07
N LYS A 65 2.82 -1.44 -9.17
CA LYS A 65 1.52 -2.05 -9.46
C LYS A 65 0.93 -2.73 -8.23
N VAL A 66 1.77 -3.41 -7.46
CA VAL A 66 1.40 -4.16 -6.26
C VAL A 66 0.78 -3.26 -5.17
N VAL A 67 1.33 -2.05 -4.96
CA VAL A 67 0.81 -1.12 -3.95
C VAL A 67 -0.55 -0.58 -4.33
N LEU A 68 -0.69 -0.16 -5.60
CA LEU A 68 -1.96 0.36 -6.11
C LEU A 68 -3.04 -0.73 -6.11
N GLU A 69 -2.67 -1.96 -6.46
CA GLU A 69 -3.55 -3.13 -6.44
C GLU A 69 -4.00 -3.46 -5.01
N ASP A 70 -3.08 -3.52 -4.05
CA ASP A 70 -3.40 -3.82 -2.64
C ASP A 70 -4.34 -2.77 -2.03
N ILE A 71 -4.07 -1.48 -2.23
CA ILE A 71 -4.93 -0.40 -1.73
C ILE A 71 -6.31 -0.47 -2.37
N SER A 72 -6.36 -0.75 -3.67
CA SER A 72 -7.61 -0.85 -4.41
C SER A 72 -8.47 -2.02 -3.94
N LEU A 73 -7.86 -3.19 -3.76
CA LEU A 73 -8.52 -4.37 -3.23
C LEU A 73 -9.02 -4.16 -1.80
N ARG A 74 -8.17 -3.62 -0.91
CA ARG A 74 -8.58 -3.31 0.47
C ARG A 74 -9.78 -2.37 0.51
N THR A 75 -9.78 -1.35 -0.36
CA THR A 75 -10.89 -0.40 -0.44
C THR A 75 -12.16 -1.09 -0.93
N ALA A 76 -12.07 -1.91 -1.98
CA ALA A 76 -13.22 -2.66 -2.50
C ALA A 76 -13.80 -3.62 -1.44
N TYR A 77 -12.93 -4.38 -0.76
CA TYR A 77 -13.39 -5.26 0.32
C TYR A 77 -13.99 -4.50 1.49
N ALA A 78 -13.38 -3.38 1.91
CA ALA A 78 -13.90 -2.57 3.01
C ALA A 78 -15.25 -1.89 2.68
N LEU A 79 -15.50 -1.61 1.38
CA LEU A 79 -16.74 -0.98 0.94
C LEU A 79 -17.85 -1.99 0.67
N LEU A 80 -17.52 -3.13 0.04
CA LEU A 80 -18.50 -4.08 -0.51
C LEU A 80 -18.67 -5.34 0.33
N SER A 81 -17.70 -5.74 1.17
CA SER A 81 -17.91 -6.85 2.10
C SER A 81 -18.58 -6.33 3.36
N ARG A 82 -19.91 -6.43 3.42
CA ARG A 82 -20.76 -5.81 4.43
C ARG A 82 -21.70 -6.81 5.08
N ARG A 83 -22.02 -6.52 6.33
CA ARG A 83 -23.08 -7.21 7.07
C ARG A 83 -24.08 -6.20 7.60
N TYR A 84 -25.34 -6.58 7.69
CA TYR A 84 -26.43 -5.72 8.19
C TYR A 84 -26.23 -5.29 9.66
N ASP A 85 -25.54 -6.14 10.46
CA ASP A 85 -25.35 -5.98 11.90
C ASP A 85 -24.01 -5.37 12.29
N ILE A 86 -23.07 -5.20 11.34
CA ILE A 86 -21.71 -4.69 11.61
C ILE A 86 -21.36 -3.62 10.58
N GLN A 87 -21.12 -2.41 11.09
CA GLN A 87 -20.57 -1.33 10.28
C GLN A 87 -19.17 -0.98 10.79
N ASP A 88 -18.13 -1.50 10.13
CA ASP A 88 -16.73 -1.21 10.46
C ASP A 88 -16.10 -0.31 9.40
N ASP A 89 -15.94 0.96 9.72
CA ASP A 89 -15.33 1.97 8.84
C ASP A 89 -13.81 2.16 9.09
N ARG A 90 -13.19 1.38 9.96
CA ARG A 90 -11.77 1.52 10.32
C ARG A 90 -10.85 1.31 9.13
N GLN A 91 -11.12 0.30 8.31
CA GLN A 91 -10.31 0.06 7.12
C GLN A 91 -10.45 1.18 6.10
N LEU A 92 -11.66 1.69 5.88
CA LEU A 92 -11.90 2.84 4.99
C LEU A 92 -11.19 4.10 5.49
N LYS A 93 -11.13 4.34 6.79
CA LYS A 93 -10.37 5.46 7.37
C LYS A 93 -8.88 5.38 7.10
N MET A 94 -8.30 4.18 7.06
CA MET A 94 -6.88 4.00 6.78
C MET A 94 -6.54 4.21 5.30
N VAL A 95 -7.39 3.73 4.39
CA VAL A 95 -7.10 3.72 2.95
C VAL A 95 -7.64 4.94 2.20
N CYS A 96 -8.57 5.72 2.79
CA CYS A 96 -9.19 6.87 2.14
C CYS A 96 -8.69 8.20 2.67
N THR A 97 -8.67 9.22 1.81
CA THR A 97 -8.61 10.62 2.25
C THR A 97 -9.93 11.03 2.90
N PRO A 98 -10.00 12.16 3.63
CA PRO A 98 -11.27 12.64 4.20
C PRO A 98 -12.39 12.76 3.17
N ARG A 99 -12.06 13.17 1.94
CA ARG A 99 -13.01 13.29 0.83
C ARG A 99 -13.49 11.93 0.33
N GLY A 100 -12.56 10.99 0.11
CA GLY A 100 -12.88 9.62 -0.29
C GLY A 100 -13.72 8.90 0.77
N LEU A 101 -13.38 9.10 2.05
CA LEU A 101 -14.15 8.55 3.17
C LEU A 101 -15.58 9.09 3.23
N SER A 102 -15.77 10.40 2.98
CA SER A 102 -17.10 11.00 2.92
C SER A 102 -17.97 10.38 1.81
N GLN A 103 -17.40 10.13 0.63
CA GLN A 103 -18.10 9.46 -0.47
C GLN A 103 -18.44 7.99 -0.13
N ALA A 104 -17.49 7.27 0.47
CA ALA A 104 -17.73 5.90 0.92
C ALA A 104 -18.87 5.83 1.93
N LYS A 105 -18.86 6.72 2.94
CA LYS A 105 -19.92 6.80 3.95
C LYS A 105 -21.27 7.18 3.37
N ALA A 106 -21.32 8.09 2.41
CA ALA A 106 -22.57 8.43 1.73
C ALA A 106 -23.19 7.20 1.08
N TYR A 107 -22.39 6.44 0.29
CA TYR A 107 -22.86 5.19 -0.31
C TYR A 107 -23.32 4.16 0.73
N LEU A 108 -22.56 3.98 1.82
CA LEU A 108 -22.91 3.05 2.89
C LEU A 108 -24.24 3.42 3.56
N ASN A 109 -24.45 4.71 3.84
CA ASN A 109 -25.66 5.23 4.49
C ASN A 109 -26.89 5.12 3.55
N ASP A 110 -26.73 5.45 2.27
CA ASP A 110 -27.83 5.38 1.30
C ASP A 110 -28.40 3.97 1.16
N THR A 111 -27.55 2.96 1.36
CA THR A 111 -27.95 1.55 1.23
C THR A 111 -28.24 0.87 2.57
N GLN A 112 -27.93 1.50 3.70
CA GLN A 112 -28.01 0.89 5.05
C GLN A 112 -29.41 0.41 5.41
N GLU A 113 -30.42 1.24 5.18
CA GLU A 113 -31.82 0.88 5.49
C GLU A 113 -32.29 -0.39 4.76
N LEU A 114 -31.85 -0.54 3.51
CA LEU A 114 -32.17 -1.73 2.71
C LEU A 114 -31.46 -2.98 3.26
N PHE A 115 -30.19 -2.83 3.66
CA PHE A 115 -29.40 -3.91 4.25
C PHE A 115 -30.01 -4.40 5.56
N GLU A 116 -30.44 -3.48 6.43
CA GLU A 116 -31.06 -3.82 7.71
C GLU A 116 -32.44 -4.48 7.53
N LYS A 117 -33.32 -3.90 6.70
CA LYS A 117 -34.66 -4.44 6.44
C LYS A 117 -34.64 -5.86 5.88
N ARG A 118 -33.64 -6.19 5.08
CA ARG A 118 -33.52 -7.49 4.42
C ARG A 118 -32.49 -8.40 5.08
N MET A 119 -31.92 -8.02 6.23
CA MET A 119 -30.82 -8.74 6.89
C MET A 119 -29.74 -9.19 5.91
N GLN A 120 -29.29 -8.23 5.08
CA GLN A 120 -28.40 -8.53 3.96
C GLN A 120 -26.95 -8.74 4.42
N PHE A 121 -26.31 -9.66 3.72
CA PHE A 121 -24.89 -9.92 3.79
C PHE A 121 -24.32 -9.88 2.37
N GLN A 122 -23.28 -9.10 2.16
CA GLN A 122 -22.62 -8.96 0.87
C GLN A 122 -21.17 -9.37 0.97
N GLU A 123 -20.71 -10.20 0.05
CA GLU A 123 -19.34 -10.70 -0.02
C GLU A 123 -18.83 -10.68 -1.47
N ILE A 124 -17.59 -10.31 -1.67
CA ILE A 124 -16.94 -10.35 -2.98
C ILE A 124 -16.52 -11.79 -3.28
N GLU A 125 -17.04 -12.38 -4.36
CA GLU A 125 -16.65 -13.72 -4.82
C GLU A 125 -15.34 -13.69 -5.61
N ASN A 126 -15.24 -12.76 -6.55
CA ASN A 126 -14.06 -12.55 -7.35
C ASN A 126 -13.91 -11.08 -7.69
N CYS A 127 -12.68 -10.65 -7.92
CA CYS A 127 -12.40 -9.32 -8.43
C CYS A 127 -11.07 -9.28 -9.16
N SER A 128 -10.97 -8.36 -10.11
CA SER A 128 -9.75 -8.00 -10.85
C SER A 128 -9.50 -6.51 -10.74
N VAL A 129 -8.25 -6.10 -10.82
CA VAL A 129 -7.86 -4.70 -10.72
C VAL A 129 -7.15 -4.29 -12.00
N GLU A 130 -7.66 -3.24 -12.61
CA GLU A 130 -7.01 -2.50 -13.70
C GLU A 130 -6.59 -1.14 -13.16
N TYR A 131 -5.41 -0.67 -13.53
CA TYR A 131 -4.95 0.65 -13.13
C TYR A 131 -4.43 1.43 -14.32
N SER A 132 -4.53 2.75 -14.22
CA SER A 132 -4.03 3.69 -15.21
C SER A 132 -3.40 4.88 -14.49
N ALA A 133 -2.26 5.31 -15.00
CA ALA A 133 -1.60 6.53 -14.56
C ALA A 133 -1.60 7.53 -15.71
N ASN A 134 -2.11 8.73 -15.49
CA ASN A 134 -2.12 9.80 -16.47
C ASN A 134 -1.87 11.14 -15.78
N ASP A 135 -0.88 11.90 -16.25
CA ASP A 135 -0.51 13.24 -15.74
C ASP A 135 -0.33 13.29 -14.20
N GLY A 136 0.35 12.26 -13.63
CA GLY A 136 0.57 12.18 -12.19
C GLY A 136 -0.68 11.87 -11.36
N LYS A 137 -1.80 11.56 -12.01
CA LYS A 137 -3.01 11.06 -11.38
C LYS A 137 -3.12 9.55 -11.58
N TYR A 138 -3.45 8.86 -10.52
CA TYR A 138 -3.59 7.42 -10.53
C TYR A 138 -5.06 7.04 -10.43
N PHE A 139 -5.48 6.16 -11.32
CA PHE A 139 -6.84 5.63 -11.34
C PHE A 139 -6.77 4.11 -11.23
N SER A 140 -7.68 3.56 -10.47
CA SER A 140 -7.85 2.12 -10.34
C SER A 140 -9.30 1.77 -10.61
N LEU A 141 -9.52 0.71 -11.34
CA LEU A 141 -10.83 0.13 -11.63
C LEU A 141 -10.85 -1.30 -11.13
N VAL A 142 -11.63 -1.55 -10.08
CA VAL A 142 -11.87 -2.90 -9.55
C VAL A 142 -13.19 -3.40 -10.12
N LYS A 143 -13.13 -4.47 -10.89
CA LYS A 143 -14.29 -5.17 -11.44
C LYS A 143 -14.44 -6.53 -10.80
N GLY A 144 -15.66 -6.96 -10.57
CA GLY A 144 -15.88 -8.29 -10.00
C GLY A 144 -17.34 -8.59 -9.76
N THR A 145 -17.58 -9.71 -9.13
CA THR A 145 -18.91 -10.19 -8.76
C THR A 145 -19.02 -10.25 -7.24
N ALA A 146 -20.07 -9.66 -6.71
CA ALA A 146 -20.43 -9.76 -5.30
C ALA A 146 -21.68 -10.63 -5.15
N ARG A 147 -21.68 -11.48 -4.13
CA ARG A 147 -22.86 -12.26 -3.72
C ARG A 147 -23.57 -11.51 -2.61
N LEU A 148 -24.84 -11.25 -2.82
CA LEU A 148 -25.77 -10.66 -1.87
C LEU A 148 -26.72 -11.74 -1.36
N THR A 149 -26.69 -12.00 -0.07
CA THR A 149 -27.61 -12.94 0.60
C THR A 149 -28.44 -12.19 1.62
N GLY A 150 -29.67 -12.64 1.85
CA GLY A 150 -30.54 -11.98 2.81
C GLY A 150 -31.89 -12.66 2.95
N ILE A 151 -32.84 -11.97 3.58
CA ILE A 151 -34.23 -12.42 3.77
C ILE A 151 -35.17 -11.42 3.11
N TYR A 152 -36.03 -11.92 2.23
CA TYR A 152 -37.07 -11.13 1.58
C TYR A 152 -38.43 -11.77 1.77
N PHE A 153 -39.35 -11.05 2.38
CA PHE A 153 -40.67 -11.57 2.78
C PHE A 153 -40.63 -12.90 3.58
N GLY A 154 -39.60 -13.05 4.43
CA GLY A 154 -39.41 -14.25 5.24
C GLY A 154 -38.71 -15.42 4.51
N TYR A 155 -38.38 -15.29 3.25
CA TYR A 155 -37.67 -16.29 2.46
C TYR A 155 -36.18 -15.89 2.27
N PRO A 156 -35.27 -16.85 2.44
CA PRO A 156 -33.87 -16.61 2.12
C PRO A 156 -33.71 -16.44 0.61
N TYR A 157 -32.84 -15.48 0.22
CA TYR A 157 -32.46 -15.29 -1.17
C TYR A 157 -30.97 -15.11 -1.31
N SER A 158 -30.46 -15.43 -2.48
CA SER A 158 -29.07 -15.18 -2.87
C SER A 158 -29.05 -14.63 -4.29
N GLN A 159 -28.36 -13.52 -4.49
CA GLN A 159 -28.27 -12.85 -5.78
C GLN A 159 -26.81 -12.49 -6.06
N LYS A 160 -26.38 -12.67 -7.31
CA LYS A 160 -25.10 -12.19 -7.79
C LYS A 160 -25.27 -10.81 -8.42
N ARG A 161 -24.31 -9.92 -8.16
CA ARG A 161 -24.25 -8.61 -8.77
C ARG A 161 -22.85 -8.35 -9.27
N ASP A 162 -22.75 -7.93 -10.51
CA ASP A 162 -21.49 -7.44 -11.04
C ASP A 162 -21.27 -6.01 -10.59
N PHE A 163 -20.05 -5.69 -10.22
CA PHE A 163 -19.69 -4.34 -9.80
C PHE A 163 -18.44 -3.84 -10.52
N ALA A 164 -18.37 -2.54 -10.69
CA ALA A 164 -17.20 -1.83 -11.14
C ALA A 164 -16.96 -0.62 -10.24
N LEU A 165 -15.89 -0.66 -9.46
CA LEU A 165 -15.49 0.41 -8.54
C LEU A 165 -14.32 1.19 -9.15
N LEU A 166 -14.62 2.39 -9.64
CA LEU A 166 -13.62 3.33 -10.13
C LEU A 166 -13.11 4.19 -8.97
N MET A 167 -11.81 4.21 -8.76
CA MET A 167 -11.15 4.97 -7.70
C MET A 167 -10.11 5.91 -8.28
N ARG A 168 -10.02 7.10 -7.69
CA ARG A 168 -8.93 8.04 -7.90
C ARG A 168 -8.02 7.98 -6.68
N LEU A 169 -6.75 7.69 -6.93
CA LEU A 169 -5.72 7.58 -5.90
C LEU A 169 -4.86 8.85 -5.90
N GLU A 170 -4.53 9.33 -4.71
CA GLU A 170 -3.63 10.46 -4.50
C GLU A 170 -2.46 10.01 -3.63
N ARG A 171 -1.27 10.51 -3.92
CA ARG A 171 -0.10 10.25 -3.10
C ARG A 171 -0.27 10.86 -1.72
N SER A 172 -0.01 10.07 -0.67
CA SER A 172 0.02 10.59 0.69
C SER A 172 1.16 11.59 0.86
N LYS A 173 0.92 12.60 1.69
CA LYS A 173 1.97 13.58 2.06
C LYS A 173 2.68 13.18 3.34
N ASP A 174 2.20 12.16 4.03
CA ASP A 174 2.70 11.71 5.31
C ASP A 174 3.51 10.43 5.12
N ASP A 175 4.79 10.46 5.51
CA ASP A 175 5.73 9.34 5.35
C ASP A 175 5.40 8.14 6.26
N PHE A 176 4.54 8.33 7.27
CA PHE A 176 4.10 7.28 8.20
C PHE A 176 2.80 6.60 7.78
N GLU A 177 2.18 7.05 6.70
CA GLU A 177 0.92 6.51 6.19
C GLU A 177 1.13 5.67 4.92
N LEU A 178 0.03 5.08 4.43
CA LEU A 178 0.04 4.40 3.14
C LEU A 178 0.48 5.37 2.04
N PRO A 179 1.34 4.94 1.10
CA PRO A 179 1.91 5.81 0.07
C PRO A 179 0.85 6.42 -0.86
N PHE A 180 -0.30 5.77 -0.97
CA PHE A 180 -1.47 6.28 -1.69
C PHE A 180 -2.72 6.15 -0.83
N LYS A 181 -3.65 7.08 -1.03
CA LYS A 181 -5.00 7.06 -0.46
C LYS A 181 -6.04 7.30 -1.54
N VAL A 182 -7.20 6.70 -1.36
CA VAL A 182 -8.34 6.91 -2.26
C VAL A 182 -8.95 8.27 -2.00
N ALA A 183 -8.87 9.16 -2.97
CA ALA A 183 -9.36 10.53 -2.90
C ALA A 183 -10.76 10.72 -3.49
N GLY A 184 -11.20 9.76 -4.27
CA GLY A 184 -12.55 9.74 -4.82
C GLY A 184 -12.89 8.36 -5.34
N MET A 185 -14.17 8.02 -5.31
CA MET A 185 -14.66 6.74 -5.81
C MET A 185 -16.04 6.87 -6.45
N LYS A 186 -16.31 5.97 -7.38
CA LYS A 186 -17.62 5.81 -7.99
C LYS A 186 -17.88 4.33 -8.19
N LEU A 187 -18.99 3.85 -7.65
CA LEU A 187 -19.43 2.48 -7.76
C LEU A 187 -20.53 2.38 -8.80
N TYR A 188 -20.43 1.37 -9.64
CA TYR A 188 -21.44 0.94 -10.60
C TYR A 188 -21.79 -0.49 -10.26
N GLU A 189 -23.07 -0.80 -10.15
CA GLU A 189 -23.59 -2.14 -9.88
C GLU A 189 -24.63 -2.48 -10.96
N GLU A 190 -24.52 -3.68 -11.50
CA GLU A 190 -25.51 -4.25 -12.42
C GLU A 190 -26.11 -5.52 -11.80
N GLU A 191 -27.43 -5.59 -11.79
CA GLU A 191 -28.11 -6.80 -11.36
C GLU A 191 -27.97 -7.88 -12.43
N HIS A 192 -27.35 -8.99 -12.07
CA HIS A 192 -27.42 -10.19 -12.90
C HIS A 192 -28.86 -10.72 -12.82
N ARG A 193 -29.64 -10.53 -13.88
CA ARG A 193 -30.91 -11.23 -14.02
C ARG A 193 -30.55 -12.63 -14.51
N ASP A 194 -30.60 -13.60 -13.61
CA ASP A 194 -30.60 -15.01 -14.02
C ASP A 194 -31.81 -15.19 -14.95
N GLU A 195 -31.57 -15.44 -16.24
CA GLU A 195 -32.59 -15.86 -17.21
C GLU A 195 -33.00 -17.29 -16.98
#